data_0f77d49556db7fe0e1ec22b7bec82cb7
#
_entry.id   0f77d49556db7fe0e1ec22b7bec82cb7
#
_cell.length_a   1.000
_cell.length_b   1.000
_cell.length_c   1.000
_cell.angle_alpha   90.00
_cell.angle_beta   90.00
_cell.angle_gamma   90.00
#
_symmetry.space_group_name_H-M   'P 1'
#
loop_
_entity.id
_entity.type
_entity.pdbx_description
1 polymer ?
#
loop_
_entity_poly.entity_id
_entity_poly.type
_entity_poly.pdbx_seq_one_letter_code
_entity_poly.pdbx_strand_id
1 'polypeptide(L)'
;MVIKLFTSALLVFFLAACSTTPKDTADSSGSGSSSSSSDVSSSEASEEGTITETSPESASIAPGSQEDLIVNVGDRVFFNYDSSDLDSDAQELLQDQVAWLKQYSDVSVIVEGHCDERGTREYNLALGEKRAQSVKNYLISLGISSDRISTISYGKERPAVVGSNDGAWAQNRRSVTVVN
;
A
#
# COMPACT_ATOMS: atom_id res chain seq x y z
N MET A 1 -10.66 9.94 51.22
CA MET A 1 -11.66 10.97 50.88
C MET A 1 -10.94 12.31 50.80
N VAL A 2 -10.42 12.68 49.63
CA VAL A 2 -9.97 14.04 49.32
C VAL A 2 -10.21 14.27 47.81
N ILE A 3 -11.24 15.02 47.53
CA ILE A 3 -11.63 15.50 46.20
C ILE A 3 -10.74 16.70 45.91
N LYS A 4 -9.96 16.67 44.81
CA LYS A 4 -9.31 17.86 44.25
C LYS A 4 -10.01 18.25 42.96
N LEU A 5 -10.78 19.30 43.02
CA LEU A 5 -11.29 20.10 41.91
C LEU A 5 -10.10 20.76 41.18
N PHE A 6 -9.98 20.58 39.89
CA PHE A 6 -9.16 21.44 39.03
C PHE A 6 -10.07 22.22 38.10
N THR A 7 -9.98 23.52 38.25
CA THR A 7 -10.70 24.57 37.57
C THR A 7 -10.25 24.70 36.10
N SER A 8 -11.25 24.78 35.24
CA SER A 8 -11.18 25.12 33.82
C SER A 8 -10.61 26.52 33.60
N ALA A 9 -9.60 26.64 32.73
CA ALA A 9 -9.18 27.92 32.16
C ALA A 9 -9.46 27.90 30.65
N LEU A 10 -10.48 28.63 30.24
CA LEU A 10 -10.91 28.86 28.86
C LEU A 10 -10.04 29.95 28.28
N LEU A 11 -9.22 29.61 27.28
CA LEU A 11 -8.43 30.56 26.46
C LEU A 11 -9.07 30.72 25.11
N VAL A 12 -9.69 31.87 24.86
CA VAL A 12 -10.26 32.27 23.56
C VAL A 12 -9.18 32.91 22.72
N PHE A 13 -8.85 32.31 21.57
CA PHE A 13 -7.99 32.92 20.56
C PHE A 13 -8.81 33.42 19.38
N PHE A 14 -8.68 34.71 19.09
CA PHE A 14 -9.32 35.43 17.99
C PHE A 14 -8.62 35.09 16.65
N LEU A 15 -9.43 34.74 15.66
CA LEU A 15 -9.04 34.55 14.26
C LEU A 15 -9.06 35.90 13.53
N ALA A 16 -7.94 36.28 12.96
CA ALA A 16 -7.86 37.34 11.95
C ALA A 16 -7.89 36.70 10.56
N ALA A 17 -8.94 36.99 9.80
CA ALA A 17 -9.11 36.60 8.41
C ALA A 17 -8.43 37.60 7.49
N CYS A 18 -7.54 37.13 6.60
CA CYS A 18 -7.09 37.90 5.42
C CYS A 18 -7.58 37.16 4.17
N SER A 19 -8.55 37.77 3.49
CA SER A 19 -9.03 37.37 2.17
C SER A 19 -8.20 38.08 1.10
N THR A 20 -7.66 37.33 0.13
CA THR A 20 -7.15 37.87 -1.14
C THR A 20 -7.81 37.14 -2.31
N THR A 21 -8.46 37.94 -3.15
CA THR A 21 -9.22 37.58 -4.35
C THR A 21 -8.30 37.25 -5.53
N PRO A 22 -8.70 36.35 -6.45
CA PRO A 22 -7.96 36.06 -7.67
C PRO A 22 -8.31 37.05 -8.79
N LYS A 23 -7.34 37.30 -9.67
CA LYS A 23 -7.52 38.08 -10.90
C LYS A 23 -7.45 37.14 -12.09
N ASP A 24 -8.57 37.08 -12.82
CA ASP A 24 -8.69 36.46 -14.13
C ASP A 24 -7.82 37.14 -15.18
N THR A 25 -7.25 36.37 -16.07
CA THR A 25 -7.01 36.82 -17.45
C THR A 25 -7.07 35.63 -18.39
N ALA A 26 -7.95 35.76 -19.34
CA ALA A 26 -8.33 34.83 -20.39
C ALA A 26 -7.35 34.82 -21.58
N ASP A 27 -7.54 33.79 -22.39
CA ASP A 27 -7.47 33.73 -23.86
C ASP A 27 -6.17 33.31 -24.51
N SER A 28 -6.19 32.21 -25.24
CA SER A 28 -6.05 32.16 -26.68
C SER A 28 -6.08 30.72 -27.23
N SER A 29 -6.98 30.55 -28.16
CA SER A 29 -7.25 29.42 -29.04
C SER A 29 -6.07 29.01 -29.94
N GLY A 30 -6.00 27.69 -30.24
CA GLY A 30 -5.14 27.12 -31.29
C GLY A 30 -5.62 25.75 -31.76
N SER A 31 -6.43 25.76 -32.80
CA SER A 31 -6.92 24.62 -33.57
C SER A 31 -5.82 23.98 -34.40
N GLY A 32 -5.83 22.64 -34.55
CA GLY A 32 -4.94 21.92 -35.47
C GLY A 32 -5.34 20.45 -35.62
N SER A 33 -6.28 20.20 -36.53
CA SER A 33 -6.57 18.89 -37.11
C SER A 33 -5.40 18.38 -37.96
N SER A 34 -5.13 17.07 -37.90
CA SER A 34 -4.90 16.29 -39.12
C SER A 34 -4.90 14.78 -38.83
N SER A 35 -5.81 14.12 -39.50
CA SER A 35 -5.96 12.69 -39.71
C SER A 35 -4.85 12.13 -40.62
N SER A 36 -4.41 10.88 -40.36
CA SER A 36 -4.12 9.96 -41.46
C SER A 36 -4.16 8.51 -40.96
N SER A 37 -5.09 7.81 -41.58
CA SER A 37 -5.23 6.37 -41.60
C SER A 37 -4.16 5.75 -42.50
N SER A 38 -3.66 4.56 -42.15
CA SER A 38 -3.16 3.59 -43.13
C SER A 38 -3.32 2.16 -42.61
N ASP A 39 -4.26 1.43 -43.22
CA ASP A 39 -4.35 -0.02 -43.27
C ASP A 39 -3.11 -0.62 -43.95
N VAL A 40 -2.65 -1.78 -43.46
CA VAL A 40 -2.16 -2.89 -44.29
C VAL A 40 -2.16 -4.19 -43.47
N SER A 41 -3.13 -5.06 -43.71
CA SER A 41 -3.08 -6.39 -44.31
C SER A 41 -2.18 -7.47 -43.69
N SER A 42 -2.85 -8.44 -43.13
CA SER A 42 -2.78 -9.91 -43.24
C SER A 42 -1.48 -10.56 -43.71
N SER A 43 -0.96 -11.51 -42.91
CA SER A 43 -0.53 -12.82 -43.43
C SER A 43 -0.57 -13.88 -42.34
N GLU A 44 -1.40 -14.90 -42.59
CA GLU A 44 -1.49 -16.17 -41.88
C GLU A 44 -0.18 -16.96 -42.06
N ALA A 45 0.30 -17.56 -40.96
CA ALA A 45 1.10 -18.76 -41.00
C ALA A 45 0.71 -19.67 -39.85
N SER A 46 -0.03 -20.72 -40.19
CA SER A 46 -0.28 -21.87 -39.34
C SER A 46 1.01 -22.62 -39.06
N GLU A 47 1.40 -22.73 -37.79
CA GLU A 47 2.26 -23.82 -37.36
C GLU A 47 1.53 -24.55 -36.22
N GLU A 48 1.16 -25.79 -36.54
CA GLU A 48 0.57 -26.80 -35.65
C GLU A 48 1.65 -27.29 -34.69
N GLY A 49 1.78 -26.60 -33.57
CA GLY A 49 2.61 -27.00 -32.42
C GLY A 49 1.79 -27.83 -31.46
N THR A 50 2.07 -29.14 -31.40
CA THR A 50 1.57 -30.09 -30.41
C THR A 50 1.75 -29.51 -28.99
N ILE A 51 0.70 -29.00 -28.41
CA ILE A 51 0.68 -28.64 -26.97
C ILE A 51 0.58 -29.96 -26.18
N THR A 52 1.73 -30.37 -25.65
CA THR A 52 1.76 -31.35 -24.56
C THR A 52 1.10 -30.67 -23.36
N GLU A 53 -0.13 -31.04 -23.07
CA GLU A 53 -0.80 -30.69 -21.81
C GLU A 53 -0.02 -31.30 -20.66
N THR A 54 0.96 -30.55 -20.15
CA THR A 54 1.51 -30.79 -18.83
C THR A 54 0.45 -30.27 -17.86
N SER A 55 -0.38 -31.20 -17.37
CA SER A 55 -1.28 -30.94 -16.22
C SER A 55 -0.45 -30.27 -15.14
N PRO A 56 -0.84 -29.08 -14.59
CA PRO A 56 -0.15 -28.53 -13.46
C PRO A 56 -0.37 -29.49 -12.29
N GLU A 57 0.70 -30.21 -11.94
CA GLU A 57 0.78 -30.92 -10.68
C GLU A 57 0.43 -29.91 -9.59
N SER A 58 -0.67 -30.16 -8.90
CA SER A 58 -1.15 -29.31 -7.81
C SER A 58 -0.07 -29.29 -6.73
N ALA A 59 0.88 -28.37 -6.85
CA ALA A 59 1.89 -28.16 -5.85
C ALA A 59 1.16 -27.81 -4.54
N SER A 60 1.18 -28.72 -3.58
CA SER A 60 0.57 -28.48 -2.27
C SER A 60 1.30 -27.31 -1.60
N ILE A 61 0.56 -26.23 -1.33
CA ILE A 61 1.10 -25.06 -0.63
C ILE A 61 1.65 -25.52 0.72
N ALA A 62 2.91 -25.21 0.98
CA ALA A 62 3.56 -25.57 2.24
C ALA A 62 2.98 -24.74 3.39
N PRO A 63 2.44 -25.36 4.46
CA PRO A 63 1.93 -24.62 5.60
C PRO A 63 2.98 -23.70 6.24
N GLY A 64 2.61 -22.46 6.58
CA GLY A 64 3.51 -21.47 7.16
C GLY A 64 4.45 -20.79 6.16
N SER A 65 4.29 -21.03 4.85
CA SER A 65 5.07 -20.39 3.79
C SER A 65 4.50 -19.02 3.41
N GLN A 66 5.27 -18.24 2.64
CA GLN A 66 4.77 -16.99 2.04
C GLN A 66 3.54 -17.22 1.16
N GLU A 67 3.52 -18.31 0.41
CA GLU A 67 2.40 -18.66 -0.47
C GLU A 67 1.15 -19.01 0.34
N ASP A 68 1.29 -19.71 1.46
CA ASP A 68 0.21 -20.01 2.40
C ASP A 68 -0.39 -18.72 2.98
N LEU A 69 0.45 -17.76 3.39
CA LEU A 69 0.00 -16.46 3.86
C LEU A 69 -0.77 -15.70 2.76
N ILE A 70 -0.24 -15.65 1.53
CA ILE A 70 -0.86 -14.90 0.42
C ILE A 70 -2.23 -15.47 0.06
N VAL A 71 -2.33 -16.80 -0.07
CA VAL A 71 -3.53 -17.46 -0.60
C VAL A 71 -4.64 -17.55 0.44
N ASN A 72 -4.29 -17.83 1.69
CA ASN A 72 -5.28 -18.12 2.73
C ASN A 72 -5.65 -16.92 3.60
N VAL A 73 -4.80 -15.90 3.65
CA VAL A 73 -4.98 -14.73 4.54
C VAL A 73 -4.89 -13.42 3.77
N GLY A 74 -3.81 -13.23 3.02
CA GLY A 74 -3.43 -11.98 2.40
C GLY A 74 -2.20 -11.36 3.06
N ASP A 75 -1.31 -10.82 2.23
CA ASP A 75 -0.03 -10.27 2.66
C ASP A 75 0.03 -8.73 2.66
N ARG A 76 -1.02 -8.03 2.14
CA ARG A 76 -0.95 -6.60 1.80
C ARG A 76 -2.00 -5.76 2.49
N VAL A 77 -1.53 -4.70 3.11
CA VAL A 77 -2.35 -3.63 3.70
C VAL A 77 -2.17 -2.37 2.86
N PHE A 78 -3.27 -1.72 2.52
CA PHE A 78 -3.26 -0.48 1.73
C PHE A 78 -3.46 0.75 2.61
N PHE A 79 -3.00 1.91 2.09
CA PHE A 79 -3.06 3.18 2.83
C PHE A 79 -3.63 4.30 1.98
N ASN A 80 -4.28 5.24 2.64
CA ASN A 80 -4.69 6.49 2.04
C ASN A 80 -3.48 7.35 1.63
N TYR A 81 -3.74 8.35 0.79
CA TYR A 81 -2.71 9.31 0.40
C TYR A 81 -2.13 9.99 1.63
N ASP A 82 -0.80 10.05 1.67
CA ASP A 82 -0.04 10.72 2.74
C ASP A 82 -0.37 10.25 4.17
N SER A 83 -0.86 9.02 4.31
CA SER A 83 -1.22 8.42 5.60
C SER A 83 -0.46 7.12 5.85
N SER A 84 -0.28 6.83 7.14
CA SER A 84 0.17 5.55 7.70
C SER A 84 -0.86 4.95 8.66
N ASP A 85 -2.09 5.48 8.68
CA ASP A 85 -3.17 5.01 9.54
C ASP A 85 -3.78 3.74 8.98
N LEU A 86 -4.09 2.79 9.85
CA LEU A 86 -4.76 1.53 9.52
C LEU A 86 -6.28 1.74 9.61
N ASP A 87 -6.97 1.62 8.49
CA ASP A 87 -8.42 1.61 8.45
C ASP A 87 -9.01 0.27 8.92
N SER A 88 -10.34 0.14 8.91
CA SER A 88 -11.03 -1.07 9.37
C SER A 88 -10.64 -2.32 8.59
N ASP A 89 -10.52 -2.21 7.27
CA ASP A 89 -10.22 -3.33 6.39
C ASP A 89 -8.77 -3.81 6.61
N ALA A 90 -7.84 -2.84 6.77
CA ALA A 90 -6.45 -3.14 7.14
C ALA A 90 -6.36 -3.82 8.50
N GLN A 91 -7.13 -3.37 9.50
CA GLN A 91 -7.15 -3.96 10.83
C GLN A 91 -7.73 -5.38 10.83
N GLU A 92 -8.78 -5.65 10.05
CA GLU A 92 -9.37 -6.98 9.89
C GLU A 92 -8.36 -7.95 9.28
N LEU A 93 -7.74 -7.58 8.15
CA LEU A 93 -6.69 -8.39 7.52
C LEU A 93 -5.53 -8.68 8.49
N LEU A 94 -5.10 -7.70 9.26
CA LEU A 94 -4.02 -7.88 10.24
C LEU A 94 -4.42 -8.80 11.41
N GLN A 95 -5.71 -8.85 11.79
CA GLN A 95 -6.20 -9.82 12.78
C GLN A 95 -6.11 -11.24 12.23
N ASP A 96 -6.41 -11.45 10.95
CA ASP A 96 -6.27 -12.75 10.30
C ASP A 96 -4.78 -13.15 10.18
N GLN A 97 -3.89 -12.19 9.85
CA GLN A 97 -2.44 -12.43 9.88
C GLN A 97 -1.94 -12.80 11.28
N VAL A 98 -2.50 -12.19 12.34
CA VAL A 98 -2.17 -12.55 13.72
C VAL A 98 -2.62 -13.97 14.05
N ALA A 99 -3.80 -14.39 13.61
CA ALA A 99 -4.28 -15.77 13.81
C ALA A 99 -3.34 -16.76 13.12
N TRP A 100 -2.94 -16.47 11.89
CA TRP A 100 -1.96 -17.25 11.13
C TRP A 100 -0.58 -17.29 11.80
N LEU A 101 -0.04 -16.14 12.24
CA LEU A 101 1.24 -16.05 12.94
C LEU A 101 1.25 -16.78 14.30
N LYS A 102 0.09 -16.88 14.97
CA LYS A 102 -0.06 -17.65 16.20
C LYS A 102 -0.09 -19.16 15.93
N GLN A 103 -0.65 -19.58 14.80
CA GLN A 103 -0.64 -20.96 14.35
C GLN A 103 0.79 -21.42 13.99
N TYR A 104 1.58 -20.55 13.35
CA TYR A 104 2.95 -20.82 12.94
C TYR A 104 3.95 -20.04 13.81
N SER A 105 4.14 -20.51 15.05
CA SER A 105 4.92 -19.81 16.09
C SER A 105 6.38 -19.57 15.74
N ASP A 106 6.96 -20.42 14.90
CA ASP A 106 8.38 -20.37 14.52
C ASP A 106 8.64 -19.41 13.34
N VAL A 107 7.58 -18.97 12.65
CA VAL A 107 7.68 -18.04 11.53
C VAL A 107 7.98 -16.64 12.02
N SER A 108 8.98 -15.99 11.44
CA SER A 108 9.26 -14.56 11.56
C SER A 108 8.91 -13.84 10.25
N VAL A 109 8.62 -12.55 10.34
CA VAL A 109 8.19 -11.75 9.18
C VAL A 109 8.95 -10.43 9.08
N ILE A 110 9.07 -9.96 7.85
CA ILE A 110 9.52 -8.61 7.52
C ILE A 110 8.31 -7.85 7.00
N VAL A 111 8.02 -6.70 7.59
CA VAL A 111 6.99 -5.79 7.09
C VAL A 111 7.65 -4.75 6.21
N GLU A 112 7.36 -4.82 4.92
CA GLU A 112 7.85 -3.88 3.93
C GLU A 112 6.91 -2.70 3.79
N GLY A 113 7.44 -1.45 3.77
CA GLY A 113 6.66 -0.24 3.57
C GLY A 113 6.93 0.39 2.21
N HIS A 114 5.85 0.70 1.48
CA HIS A 114 5.89 1.25 0.12
C HIS A 114 5.03 2.49 -0.02
N CYS A 115 5.39 3.33 -1.01
CA CYS A 115 4.69 4.55 -1.36
C CYS A 115 4.44 4.63 -2.86
N ASP A 116 3.55 5.52 -3.26
CA ASP A 116 3.43 5.92 -4.66
C ASP A 116 4.59 6.85 -5.09
N GLU A 117 4.67 7.17 -6.38
CA GLU A 117 5.80 7.91 -6.96
C GLU A 117 5.88 9.39 -6.54
N ARG A 118 4.79 9.97 -6.01
CA ARG A 118 4.68 11.39 -5.69
C ARG A 118 5.53 11.76 -4.48
N GLY A 119 6.14 12.95 -4.50
CA GLY A 119 7.02 13.44 -3.44
C GLY A 119 8.49 13.04 -3.62
N THR A 120 9.34 13.49 -2.70
CA THR A 120 10.78 13.20 -2.73
C THR A 120 11.07 11.76 -2.29
N ARG A 121 12.26 11.29 -2.61
CA ARG A 121 12.72 9.95 -2.23
C ARG A 121 12.81 9.81 -0.70
N GLU A 122 13.41 10.79 -0.07
CA GLU A 122 13.63 10.83 1.38
C GLU A 122 12.30 10.84 2.14
N TYR A 123 11.35 11.65 1.68
CA TYR A 123 10.02 11.70 2.26
C TYR A 123 9.32 10.35 2.16
N ASN A 124 9.32 9.73 0.98
CA ASN A 124 8.68 8.44 0.76
C ASN A 124 9.35 7.30 1.54
N LEU A 125 10.68 7.36 1.71
CA LEU A 125 11.39 6.40 2.56
C LEU A 125 10.90 6.50 4.01
N ALA A 126 10.78 7.72 4.54
CA ALA A 126 10.26 7.95 5.90
C ALA A 126 8.78 7.56 6.04
N LEU A 127 7.94 7.85 5.03
CA LEU A 127 6.52 7.47 5.04
C LEU A 127 6.34 5.96 4.95
N GLY A 128 7.13 5.28 4.09
CA GLY A 128 7.13 3.82 4.00
C GLY A 128 7.52 3.17 5.34
N GLU A 129 8.53 3.71 6.03
CA GLU A 129 8.90 3.23 7.36
C GLU A 129 7.76 3.42 8.38
N LYS A 130 7.07 4.57 8.37
CA LYS A 130 5.91 4.79 9.25
C LYS A 130 4.79 3.77 8.99
N ARG A 131 4.52 3.43 7.73
CA ARG A 131 3.54 2.41 7.35
C ARG A 131 3.90 1.04 7.87
N ALA A 132 5.15 0.60 7.63
CA ALA A 132 5.65 -0.65 8.14
C ALA A 132 5.59 -0.71 9.68
N GLN A 133 5.95 0.39 10.35
CA GLN A 133 5.91 0.49 11.80
C GLN A 133 4.47 0.47 12.36
N SER A 134 3.49 1.06 11.68
CA SER A 134 2.07 0.99 12.07
C SER A 134 1.57 -0.45 12.05
N VAL A 135 1.88 -1.21 10.98
CA VAL A 135 1.55 -2.64 10.91
C VAL A 135 2.25 -3.42 12.02
N LYS A 136 3.56 -3.26 12.20
CA LYS A 136 4.31 -3.91 13.28
C LYS A 136 3.71 -3.64 14.64
N ASN A 137 3.42 -2.39 14.96
CA ASN A 137 2.85 -2.00 16.25
C ASN A 137 1.48 -2.64 16.47
N TYR A 138 0.66 -2.73 15.42
CA TYR A 138 -0.65 -3.36 15.50
C TYR A 138 -0.54 -4.87 15.75
N LEU A 139 0.33 -5.59 15.03
CA LEU A 139 0.61 -7.01 15.26
C LEU A 139 1.10 -7.28 16.69
N ILE A 140 2.00 -6.42 17.22
CA ILE A 140 2.49 -6.52 18.60
C ILE A 140 1.36 -6.29 19.60
N SER A 141 0.47 -5.30 19.37
CA SER A 141 -0.67 -5.02 20.25
C SER A 141 -1.64 -6.19 20.36
N LEU A 142 -1.71 -7.03 19.31
CA LEU A 142 -2.50 -8.26 19.27
C LEU A 142 -1.74 -9.51 19.78
N GLY A 143 -0.52 -9.32 20.29
CA GLY A 143 0.23 -10.34 21.02
C GLY A 143 1.26 -11.11 20.22
N ILE A 144 1.68 -10.63 19.04
CA ILE A 144 2.86 -11.18 18.35
C ILE A 144 4.12 -10.59 18.97
N SER A 145 5.13 -11.43 19.22
CA SER A 145 6.39 -10.99 19.81
C SER A 145 7.20 -10.08 18.86
N SER A 146 7.77 -9.00 19.40
CA SER A 146 8.47 -7.97 18.61
C SER A 146 9.72 -8.48 17.90
N ASP A 147 10.34 -9.53 18.41
CA ASP A 147 11.53 -10.18 17.85
C ASP A 147 11.22 -11.01 16.60
N ARG A 148 9.95 -11.37 16.41
CA ARG A 148 9.47 -12.04 15.19
C ARG A 148 9.15 -11.09 14.04
N ILE A 149 9.16 -9.76 14.28
CA ILE A 149 8.74 -8.76 13.29
C ILE A 149 9.84 -7.73 13.08
N SER A 150 10.37 -7.67 11.88
CA SER A 150 11.26 -6.58 11.44
C SER A 150 10.55 -5.67 10.43
N THR A 151 11.06 -4.45 10.24
CA THR A 151 10.52 -3.49 9.27
C THR A 151 11.60 -3.10 8.28
N ILE A 152 11.19 -2.80 7.05
CA ILE A 152 12.02 -2.19 6.03
C ILE A 152 11.18 -1.27 5.16
N SER A 153 11.70 -0.10 4.81
CA SER A 153 11.06 0.80 3.86
C SER A 153 11.78 0.77 2.52
N TYR A 154 11.02 0.62 1.47
CA TYR A 154 11.46 0.83 0.10
C TYR A 154 10.98 2.18 -0.46
N GLY A 155 10.17 2.92 0.31
CA GLY A 155 9.60 4.16 -0.17
C GLY A 155 8.91 3.96 -1.52
N LYS A 156 9.28 4.73 -2.53
CA LYS A 156 8.74 4.62 -3.91
C LYS A 156 9.60 3.78 -4.87
N GLU A 157 10.69 3.17 -4.39
CA GLU A 157 11.68 2.50 -5.26
C GLU A 157 11.22 1.13 -5.77
N ARG A 158 10.21 0.53 -5.15
CA ARG A 158 9.65 -0.78 -5.54
C ARG A 158 8.14 -0.69 -5.78
N PRO A 159 7.69 -0.09 -6.90
CA PRO A 159 6.28 -0.04 -7.23
C PRO A 159 5.73 -1.44 -7.53
N ALA A 160 4.51 -1.73 -7.08
CA ALA A 160 3.77 -2.94 -7.47
C ALA A 160 3.18 -2.78 -8.87
N VAL A 161 2.72 -1.57 -9.18
CA VAL A 161 2.14 -1.22 -10.48
C VAL A 161 2.85 0.02 -11.00
N VAL A 162 3.38 -0.07 -12.20
CA VAL A 162 3.98 1.07 -12.91
C VAL A 162 2.87 1.87 -13.56
N GLY A 163 2.83 3.18 -13.31
CA GLY A 163 1.84 4.10 -13.89
C GLY A 163 1.61 5.32 -13.03
N SER A 164 1.29 6.44 -13.69
CA SER A 164 1.05 7.75 -13.07
C SER A 164 -0.45 8.06 -13.09
N ASN A 165 -1.23 7.24 -12.39
CA ASN A 165 -2.67 7.39 -12.23
C ASN A 165 -3.14 6.92 -10.85
N ASP A 166 -4.36 7.31 -10.46
CA ASP A 166 -4.91 7.03 -9.13
C ASP A 166 -4.95 5.53 -8.79
N GLY A 167 -5.25 4.67 -9.77
CA GLY A 167 -5.29 3.21 -9.59
C GLY A 167 -3.91 2.64 -9.28
N ALA A 168 -2.88 3.03 -10.04
CA ALA A 168 -1.50 2.62 -9.81
C ALA A 168 -1.00 3.14 -8.46
N TRP A 169 -1.27 4.42 -8.15
CA TRP A 169 -0.87 5.01 -6.87
C TRP A 169 -1.52 4.31 -5.68
N ALA A 170 -2.80 3.96 -5.77
CA ALA A 170 -3.49 3.23 -4.71
C ALA A 170 -2.85 1.86 -4.43
N GLN A 171 -2.47 1.11 -5.47
CA GLN A 171 -1.78 -0.18 -5.34
C GLN A 171 -0.35 -0.04 -4.78
N ASN A 172 0.30 1.11 -5.01
CA ASN A 172 1.66 1.36 -4.54
C ASN A 172 1.70 1.81 -3.08
N ARG A 173 0.63 2.44 -2.56
CA ARG A 173 0.53 2.83 -1.15
C ARG A 173 0.16 1.63 -0.29
N ARG A 174 1.15 0.81 0.06
CA ARG A 174 0.93 -0.46 0.75
C ARG A 174 2.02 -0.79 1.76
N SER A 175 1.71 -1.70 2.68
CA SER A 175 2.71 -2.54 3.37
C SER A 175 2.51 -3.99 2.97
N VAL A 176 3.60 -4.74 2.92
CA VAL A 176 3.60 -6.17 2.58
C VAL A 176 4.24 -6.94 3.73
N THR A 177 3.56 -7.97 4.20
CA THR A 177 4.10 -8.92 5.19
C THR A 177 4.78 -10.06 4.46
N VAL A 178 6.08 -10.19 4.64
CA VAL A 178 6.94 -11.18 3.98
C VAL A 178 7.47 -12.16 5.03
N VAL A 179 7.30 -13.46 4.77
CA VAL A 179 7.87 -14.54 5.60
C VAL A 179 9.39 -14.55 5.40
N ASN A 180 10.14 -14.62 6.51
CA ASN A 180 11.60 -14.57 6.52
C ASN A 180 12.20 -15.97 6.65
#